data_1496b1af3ba37d99d766a788a4ab2038
#
_entry.id   1496b1af3ba37d99d766a788a4ab2038
#
_cell.length_a   1.000
_cell.length_b   1.000
_cell.length_c   1.000
_cell.angle_alpha   90.00
_cell.angle_beta   90.00
_cell.angle_gamma   90.00
#
_symmetry.space_group_name_H-M   'P 1'
#
loop_
_entity.id
_entity.type
_entity.pdbx_description
1 polymer ?
#
loop_
_entity_poly.entity_id
_entity_poly.type
_entity_poly.pdbx_seq_one_letter_code
_entity_poly.pdbx_strand_id
1 'polypeptide(L)'
;KPWIAFFAVLKITGLCLLWFAIPGASLFWVLCAFSIAMVAAEFSIVFNDSMMPRLVPSKDIGRVSNIAWGLGYLGGMIVLIFVVLCLAASPETGTTIIGMKPLFGLDPVQGEDARITGPLAALWYFVFILPMFLFTPDAERGEPLHKALHSGFVELKVTLTEARKRS
;
A
#
# COMPACT_ATOMS: atom_id res chain seq x y z
N LYS A 1 14.38 8.70 -1.94
CA LYS A 1 13.79 7.69 -2.85
C LYS A 1 14.24 6.24 -2.59
N PRO A 2 15.53 5.89 -2.27
CA PRO A 2 15.93 4.49 -2.16
C PRO A 2 15.11 3.68 -1.14
N TRP A 3 14.78 4.26 0.00
CA TRP A 3 13.93 3.61 1.01
C TRP A 3 12.50 3.38 0.50
N ILE A 4 11.94 4.35 -0.22
CA ILE A 4 10.60 4.18 -0.82
C ILE A 4 10.64 3.05 -1.86
N ALA A 5 11.70 2.99 -2.70
CA ALA A 5 11.88 1.92 -3.67
C ALA A 5 12.00 0.54 -2.98
N PHE A 6 12.78 0.44 -1.90
CA PHE A 6 12.91 -0.78 -1.12
C PHE A 6 11.55 -1.28 -0.59
N PHE A 7 10.80 -0.40 0.07
CA PHE A 7 9.48 -0.77 0.59
C PHE A 7 8.44 -0.99 -0.51
N ALA A 8 8.55 -0.29 -1.63
CA ALA A 8 7.70 -0.53 -2.80
C ALA A 8 7.91 -1.93 -3.36
N VAL A 9 9.16 -2.36 -3.55
CA VAL A 9 9.48 -3.73 -3.99
C VAL A 9 8.97 -4.75 -2.99
N LEU A 10 9.19 -4.53 -1.70
CA LEU A 10 8.75 -5.44 -0.65
C LEU A 10 7.23 -5.58 -0.61
N LYS A 11 6.49 -4.46 -0.74
CA LYS A 11 5.03 -4.42 -0.84
C LYS A 11 4.52 -5.19 -2.06
N ILE A 12 5.07 -4.87 -3.25
CA ILE A 12 4.68 -5.52 -4.51
C ILE A 12 4.90 -7.02 -4.42
N THR A 13 6.08 -7.45 -3.93
CA THR A 13 6.40 -8.86 -3.76
C THR A 13 5.44 -9.55 -2.80
N GLY A 14 5.18 -8.95 -1.63
CA GLY A 14 4.24 -9.50 -0.65
C GLY A 14 2.82 -9.65 -1.21
N LEU A 15 2.33 -8.64 -1.95
CA LEU A 15 1.02 -8.70 -2.60
C LEU A 15 0.96 -9.77 -3.71
N CYS A 16 2.01 -9.90 -4.53
CA CYS A 16 2.07 -10.93 -5.56
C CYS A 16 2.14 -12.34 -4.97
N LEU A 17 2.80 -12.52 -3.83
CA LEU A 17 2.86 -13.80 -3.13
C LEU A 17 1.47 -14.29 -2.69
N LEU A 18 0.51 -13.39 -2.44
CA LEU A 18 -0.87 -13.76 -2.08
C LEU A 18 -1.58 -14.53 -3.19
N TRP A 19 -1.13 -14.46 -4.43
CA TRP A 19 -1.62 -15.31 -5.51
C TRP A 19 -1.48 -16.80 -5.20
N PHE A 20 -0.44 -17.18 -4.47
CA PHE A 20 -0.18 -18.58 -4.09
C PHE A 20 -0.91 -19.03 -2.82
N ALA A 21 -1.80 -18.21 -2.28
CA ALA A 21 -2.66 -18.56 -1.13
C ALA A 21 -3.81 -19.48 -1.57
N ILE A 22 -3.47 -20.67 -2.10
CA ILE A 22 -4.45 -21.66 -2.59
C ILE A 22 -5.21 -22.28 -1.39
N PRO A 23 -6.43 -22.82 -1.61
CA PRO A 23 -7.13 -23.59 -0.61
C PRO A 23 -6.25 -24.72 -0.05
N GLY A 24 -6.12 -24.79 1.28
CA GLY A 24 -5.21 -25.75 1.94
C GLY A 24 -3.77 -25.25 2.14
N ALA A 25 -3.41 -24.10 1.64
CA ALA A 25 -2.11 -23.50 1.94
C ALA A 25 -1.94 -23.20 3.44
N SER A 26 -0.70 -23.24 3.92
CA SER A 26 -0.40 -22.90 5.31
C SER A 26 -0.79 -21.44 5.62
N LEU A 27 -1.71 -21.25 6.54
CA LEU A 27 -2.14 -19.91 6.97
C LEU A 27 -0.97 -19.05 7.46
N PHE A 28 0.02 -19.68 8.08
CA PHE A 28 1.17 -18.97 8.63
C PHE A 28 1.95 -18.20 7.56
N TRP A 29 2.30 -18.81 6.42
CA TRP A 29 3.04 -18.09 5.39
C TRP A 29 2.20 -17.03 4.69
N VAL A 30 0.89 -17.26 4.52
CA VAL A 30 -0.05 -16.27 3.94
C VAL A 30 -0.11 -15.03 4.82
N LEU A 31 -0.24 -15.23 6.14
CA LEU A 31 -0.20 -14.15 7.11
C LEU A 31 1.15 -13.41 7.12
N CYS A 32 2.26 -14.14 7.00
CA CYS A 32 3.59 -13.53 6.88
C CYS A 32 3.68 -12.64 5.62
N ALA A 33 3.29 -13.15 4.45
CA ALA A 33 3.32 -12.40 3.21
C ALA A 33 2.43 -11.14 3.29
N PHE A 34 1.23 -11.28 3.83
CA PHE A 34 0.31 -10.17 4.05
C PHE A 34 0.88 -9.14 5.03
N SER A 35 1.42 -9.59 6.17
CA SER A 35 2.02 -8.69 7.17
C SER A 35 3.21 -7.92 6.61
N ILE A 36 4.06 -8.58 5.83
CA ILE A 36 5.19 -7.91 5.15
C ILE A 36 4.67 -6.84 4.18
N ALA A 37 3.64 -7.16 3.39
CA ALA A 37 3.04 -6.20 2.45
C ALA A 37 2.44 -5.01 3.18
N MET A 38 1.75 -5.22 4.32
CA MET A 38 1.14 -4.16 5.12
C MET A 38 2.19 -3.27 5.78
N VAL A 39 3.19 -3.86 6.43
CA VAL A 39 4.31 -3.10 7.04
C VAL A 39 5.03 -2.27 5.97
N ALA A 40 5.31 -2.86 4.81
CA ALA A 40 5.94 -2.15 3.71
C ALA A 40 5.07 -1.01 3.17
N ALA A 41 3.73 -1.17 3.16
CA ALA A 41 2.80 -0.12 2.79
C ALA A 41 2.89 1.07 3.74
N GLU A 42 2.82 0.83 5.05
CA GLU A 42 2.90 1.87 6.08
C GLU A 42 4.21 2.65 6.01
N PHE A 43 5.36 1.95 5.93
CA PHE A 43 6.64 2.63 5.77
C PHE A 43 6.72 3.43 4.47
N SER A 44 6.16 2.92 3.37
CA SER A 44 6.11 3.65 2.10
C SER A 44 5.33 4.96 2.24
N ILE A 45 4.19 4.96 2.96
CA ILE A 45 3.38 6.15 3.24
C ILE A 45 4.19 7.14 4.08
N VAL A 46 4.80 6.69 5.19
CA VAL A 46 5.60 7.55 6.08
C VAL A 46 6.72 8.25 5.31
N PHE A 47 7.46 7.51 4.49
CA PHE A 47 8.54 8.12 3.69
C PHE A 47 8.01 9.06 2.61
N ASN A 48 6.88 8.78 2.01
CA ASN A 48 6.24 9.64 1.03
C ASN A 48 5.78 10.95 1.69
N ASP A 49 5.13 10.86 2.84
CA ASP A 49 4.64 12.01 3.59
C ASP A 49 5.78 12.89 4.09
N SER A 50 6.92 12.29 4.46
CA SER A 50 8.12 13.03 4.87
C SER A 50 8.72 13.91 3.76
N MET A 51 8.40 13.63 2.49
CA MET A 51 8.82 14.45 1.34
C MET A 51 7.90 15.65 1.12
N MET A 52 6.66 15.61 1.60
CA MET A 52 5.63 16.62 1.33
C MET A 52 6.04 18.05 1.72
N PRO A 53 6.67 18.31 2.90
CA PRO A 53 7.10 19.66 3.27
C PRO A 53 8.15 20.29 2.36
N ARG A 54 8.84 19.47 1.56
CA ARG A 54 9.85 19.93 0.58
C ARG A 54 9.24 20.22 -0.80
N LEU A 55 8.08 19.63 -1.09
CA LEU A 55 7.42 19.70 -2.39
C LEU A 55 6.30 20.73 -2.41
N VAL A 56 5.72 21.01 -1.24
CA VAL A 56 4.51 21.82 -1.11
C VAL A 56 4.75 22.92 -0.05
N PRO A 57 4.38 24.18 -0.35
CA PRO A 57 4.41 25.25 0.66
C PRO A 57 3.61 24.87 1.91
N SER A 58 4.11 25.24 3.09
CA SER A 58 3.50 24.84 4.39
C SER A 58 2.02 25.18 4.51
N LYS A 59 1.56 26.29 3.90
CA LYS A 59 0.16 26.71 3.88
C LYS A 59 -0.77 25.77 3.09
N ASP A 60 -0.22 25.02 2.13
CA ASP A 60 -0.98 24.17 1.21
C ASP A 60 -0.87 22.68 1.54
N ILE A 61 0.00 22.28 2.48
CA ILE A 61 0.25 20.88 2.84
C ILE A 61 -1.05 20.17 3.21
N GLY A 62 -1.87 20.75 4.09
CA GLY A 62 -3.13 20.14 4.51
C GLY A 62 -4.12 19.95 3.36
N ARG A 63 -4.20 20.92 2.45
CA ARG A 63 -5.07 20.82 1.27
C ARG A 63 -4.60 19.70 0.33
N VAL A 64 -3.31 19.66 0.02
CA VAL A 64 -2.72 18.65 -0.89
C VAL A 64 -2.84 17.26 -0.28
N SER A 65 -2.56 17.10 1.02
CA SER A 65 -2.72 15.85 1.73
C SER A 65 -4.16 15.33 1.67
N ASN A 66 -5.14 16.18 1.98
CA ASN A 66 -6.55 15.78 1.93
C ASN A 66 -7.01 15.37 0.52
N ILE A 67 -6.57 16.10 -0.51
CA ILE A 67 -6.87 15.74 -1.90
C ILE A 67 -6.22 14.39 -2.25
N ALA A 68 -4.96 14.17 -1.87
CA ALA A 68 -4.25 12.93 -2.12
C ALA A 68 -4.95 11.73 -1.46
N TRP A 69 -5.36 11.85 -0.20
CA TRP A 69 -6.14 10.83 0.50
C TRP A 69 -7.50 10.58 -0.18
N GLY A 70 -8.23 11.64 -0.55
CA GLY A 70 -9.50 11.53 -1.27
C GLY A 70 -9.35 10.79 -2.61
N LEU A 71 -8.32 11.11 -3.39
CA LEU A 71 -8.02 10.41 -4.64
C LEU A 71 -7.62 8.94 -4.40
N GLY A 72 -6.88 8.66 -3.32
CA GLY A 72 -6.54 7.31 -2.91
C GLY A 72 -7.77 6.46 -2.61
N TYR A 73 -8.70 6.97 -1.82
CA TYR A 73 -9.97 6.28 -1.54
C TYR A 73 -10.83 6.10 -2.79
N LEU A 74 -10.92 7.13 -3.65
CA LEU A 74 -11.65 7.01 -4.92
C LEU A 74 -11.04 5.92 -5.81
N GLY A 75 -9.71 5.89 -5.94
CA GLY A 75 -9.01 4.86 -6.70
C GLY A 75 -9.26 3.45 -6.13
N GLY A 76 -9.17 3.29 -4.80
CA GLY A 76 -9.48 2.03 -4.13
C GLY A 76 -10.92 1.57 -4.36
N MET A 77 -11.88 2.50 -4.32
CA MET A 77 -13.29 2.19 -4.59
C MET A 77 -13.51 1.75 -6.04
N ILE A 78 -12.87 2.39 -7.01
CA ILE A 78 -12.94 1.99 -8.43
C ILE A 78 -12.45 0.56 -8.60
N VAL A 79 -11.28 0.22 -8.01
CA VAL A 79 -10.73 -1.13 -8.08
C VAL A 79 -11.64 -2.15 -7.40
N LEU A 80 -12.19 -1.80 -6.22
CA LEU A 80 -13.11 -2.67 -5.50
C LEU A 80 -14.37 -2.97 -6.32
N ILE A 81 -14.99 -1.94 -6.91
CA ILE A 81 -16.16 -2.11 -7.79
C ILE A 81 -15.79 -2.99 -8.98
N PHE A 82 -14.66 -2.76 -9.60
CA PHE A 82 -14.19 -3.59 -10.71
C PHE A 82 -14.02 -5.07 -10.29
N VAL A 83 -13.41 -5.33 -9.15
CA VAL A 83 -13.26 -6.70 -8.63
C VAL A 83 -14.62 -7.35 -8.41
N VAL A 84 -15.54 -6.67 -7.73
CA VAL A 84 -16.87 -7.23 -7.40
C VAL A 84 -17.71 -7.48 -8.64
N LEU A 85 -17.67 -6.59 -9.62
CA LEU A 85 -18.50 -6.72 -10.82
C LEU A 85 -17.90 -7.68 -11.85
N CYS A 86 -16.58 -7.72 -11.98
CA CYS A 86 -15.94 -8.38 -13.11
C CYS A 86 -15.10 -9.61 -12.75
N LEU A 87 -14.66 -9.74 -11.51
CA LEU A 87 -13.74 -10.81 -11.09
C LEU A 87 -14.37 -11.76 -10.07
N ALA A 88 -15.02 -11.20 -9.02
CA ALA A 88 -15.62 -12.01 -7.97
C ALA A 88 -16.85 -12.78 -8.51
N ALA A 89 -16.81 -14.11 -8.40
CA ALA A 89 -17.90 -14.98 -8.83
C ALA A 89 -18.35 -15.91 -7.70
N SER A 90 -19.65 -16.23 -7.69
CA SER A 90 -20.16 -17.23 -6.76
C SER A 90 -19.65 -18.63 -7.12
N PRO A 91 -19.12 -19.41 -6.18
CA PRO A 91 -18.74 -20.79 -6.40
C PRO A 91 -19.90 -21.69 -6.87
N GLU A 92 -21.16 -21.33 -6.49
CA GLU A 92 -22.35 -22.09 -6.82
C GLU A 92 -22.80 -21.90 -8.29
N THR A 93 -22.73 -20.65 -8.78
CA THR A 93 -23.23 -20.29 -10.11
C THR A 93 -22.12 -20.14 -11.14
N GLY A 94 -20.88 -19.96 -10.70
CA GLY A 94 -19.72 -19.66 -11.56
C GLY A 94 -19.81 -18.31 -12.26
N THR A 95 -20.72 -17.41 -11.79
CA THR A 95 -20.95 -16.10 -12.39
C THR A 95 -20.77 -14.98 -11.39
N THR A 96 -20.40 -13.81 -11.89
CA THR A 96 -20.30 -12.58 -11.09
C THR A 96 -21.67 -12.06 -10.71
N ILE A 97 -21.73 -11.06 -9.83
CA ILE A 97 -22.99 -10.44 -9.37
C ILE A 97 -23.84 -9.88 -10.54
N ILE A 98 -23.25 -9.55 -11.66
CA ILE A 98 -23.95 -9.09 -12.88
C ILE A 98 -24.25 -10.23 -13.86
N GLY A 99 -24.06 -11.51 -13.47
CA GLY A 99 -24.39 -12.67 -14.25
C GLY A 99 -23.39 -13.03 -15.37
N MET A 100 -22.22 -12.39 -15.40
CA MET A 100 -21.16 -12.69 -16.37
C MET A 100 -20.18 -13.73 -15.81
N LYS A 101 -19.48 -14.44 -16.71
CA LYS A 101 -18.31 -15.23 -16.29
C LYS A 101 -17.19 -14.29 -15.84
N PRO A 102 -16.45 -14.67 -14.77
CA PRO A 102 -15.32 -13.84 -14.30
C PRO A 102 -14.32 -13.61 -15.43
N LEU A 103 -13.82 -12.39 -15.53
CA LEU A 103 -12.75 -12.05 -16.48
C LEU A 103 -11.53 -12.92 -16.21
N PHE A 104 -10.74 -13.16 -17.24
CA PHE A 104 -9.55 -14.03 -17.21
C PHE A 104 -9.82 -15.52 -16.93
N GLY A 105 -11.09 -15.95 -16.88
CA GLY A 105 -11.44 -17.35 -16.64
C GLY A 105 -11.08 -17.84 -15.22
N LEU A 106 -11.13 -16.95 -14.25
CA LEU A 106 -10.81 -17.25 -12.85
C LEU A 106 -11.77 -18.32 -12.29
N ASP A 107 -11.22 -19.28 -11.55
CA ASP A 107 -12.00 -20.33 -10.90
C ASP A 107 -12.38 -19.91 -9.46
N PRO A 108 -13.68 -19.62 -9.21
CA PRO A 108 -14.13 -19.23 -7.88
C PRO A 108 -14.06 -20.37 -6.85
N VAL A 109 -14.07 -21.65 -7.30
CA VAL A 109 -13.92 -22.82 -6.41
C VAL A 109 -12.49 -22.87 -5.86
N GLN A 110 -11.50 -22.44 -6.65
CA GLN A 110 -10.11 -22.33 -6.22
C GLN A 110 -9.81 -21.01 -5.50
N GLY A 111 -10.80 -20.11 -5.36
CA GLY A 111 -10.62 -18.78 -4.76
C GLY A 111 -9.72 -17.87 -5.59
N GLU A 112 -9.62 -18.10 -6.90
CA GLU A 112 -8.77 -17.29 -7.78
C GLU A 112 -9.25 -15.85 -7.89
N ASP A 113 -10.56 -15.65 -7.81
CA ASP A 113 -11.21 -14.34 -7.77
C ASP A 113 -10.78 -13.48 -6.57
N ALA A 114 -10.60 -14.10 -5.40
CA ALA A 114 -10.06 -13.42 -4.24
C ALA A 114 -8.53 -13.22 -4.35
N ARG A 115 -7.81 -14.24 -4.81
CA ARG A 115 -6.34 -14.25 -4.89
C ARG A 115 -5.79 -13.25 -5.89
N ILE A 116 -6.50 -13.00 -7.00
CA ILE A 116 -6.10 -12.02 -8.04
C ILE A 116 -6.04 -10.58 -7.50
N THR A 117 -6.74 -10.29 -6.41
CA THR A 117 -6.76 -8.95 -5.80
C THR A 117 -5.37 -8.52 -5.32
N GLY A 118 -4.53 -9.45 -4.86
CA GLY A 118 -3.14 -9.18 -4.49
C GLY A 118 -2.29 -8.66 -5.66
N PRO A 119 -2.11 -9.44 -6.73
CA PRO A 119 -1.43 -8.98 -7.95
C PRO A 119 -2.05 -7.72 -8.57
N LEU A 120 -3.37 -7.60 -8.57
CA LEU A 120 -4.06 -6.40 -9.08
C LEU A 120 -3.70 -5.16 -8.26
N ALA A 121 -3.71 -5.26 -6.94
CA ALA A 121 -3.28 -4.18 -6.04
C ALA A 121 -1.79 -3.85 -6.21
N ALA A 122 -0.95 -4.86 -6.46
CA ALA A 122 0.47 -4.67 -6.74
C ALA A 122 0.69 -3.88 -8.04
N LEU A 123 -0.03 -4.25 -9.11
CA LEU A 123 0.01 -3.56 -10.39
C LEU A 123 -0.50 -2.11 -10.26
N TRP A 124 -1.63 -1.92 -9.58
CA TRP A 124 -2.19 -0.60 -9.30
C TRP A 124 -1.18 0.28 -8.57
N TYR A 125 -0.63 -0.23 -7.49
CA TYR A 125 0.40 0.49 -6.73
C TYR A 125 1.63 0.82 -7.57
N PHE A 126 2.12 -0.13 -8.38
CA PHE A 126 3.26 0.06 -9.25
C PHE A 126 3.03 1.20 -10.24
N VAL A 127 1.88 1.22 -10.91
CA VAL A 127 1.54 2.28 -11.89
C VAL A 127 1.51 3.65 -11.23
N PHE A 128 0.89 3.76 -10.05
CA PHE A 128 0.71 5.06 -9.38
C PHE A 128 1.93 5.55 -8.60
N ILE A 129 2.88 4.67 -8.26
CA ILE A 129 4.13 5.11 -7.63
C ILE A 129 5.19 5.54 -8.66
N LEU A 130 5.08 5.11 -9.91
CA LEU A 130 6.03 5.48 -10.97
C LEU A 130 6.19 7.01 -11.15
N PRO A 131 5.11 7.81 -11.22
CA PRO A 131 5.23 9.26 -11.34
C PRO A 131 6.07 9.89 -10.23
N MET A 132 5.95 9.39 -9.01
CA MET A 132 6.77 9.87 -7.89
C MET A 132 8.26 9.63 -8.15
N PHE A 133 8.65 8.45 -8.66
CA PHE A 133 10.04 8.16 -8.98
C PHE A 133 10.58 8.99 -10.16
N LEU A 134 9.73 9.24 -11.16
CA LEU A 134 10.12 9.91 -12.40
C LEU A 134 10.18 11.44 -12.24
N PHE A 135 9.22 12.03 -11.55
CA PHE A 135 9.02 13.48 -11.56
C PHE A 135 9.37 14.18 -10.24
N THR A 136 9.49 13.45 -9.13
CA THR A 136 9.82 14.08 -7.84
C THR A 136 11.35 14.17 -7.68
N PRO A 137 11.89 15.31 -7.25
CA PRO A 137 13.34 15.40 -6.95
C PRO A 137 13.71 14.50 -5.77
N ASP A 138 14.93 13.97 -5.78
CA ASP A 138 15.43 13.22 -4.62
C ASP A 138 15.79 14.18 -3.49
N ALA A 139 15.64 13.72 -2.24
CA ALA A 139 16.11 14.49 -1.10
C ALA A 139 17.66 14.49 -1.08
N GLU A 140 18.26 15.60 -0.67
CA GLU A 140 19.68 15.63 -0.36
C GLU A 140 20.03 14.55 0.66
N ARG A 141 21.24 14.01 0.57
CA ARG A 141 21.70 12.98 1.51
C ARG A 141 21.57 13.50 2.93
N GLY A 142 20.66 12.93 3.69
CA GLY A 142 20.47 13.23 5.10
C GLY A 142 21.64 12.71 5.96
N GLU A 143 21.53 12.92 7.26
CA GLU A 143 22.48 12.39 8.22
C GLU A 143 22.62 10.84 8.15
N PRO A 144 23.78 10.30 8.55
CA PRO A 144 23.97 8.85 8.65
C PRO A 144 22.86 8.20 9.49
N LEU A 145 22.43 7.00 9.08
CA LEU A 145 21.29 6.28 9.67
C LEU A 145 21.34 6.22 11.20
N HIS A 146 22.54 5.97 11.78
CA HIS A 146 22.69 5.88 13.24
C HIS A 146 22.40 7.22 13.94
N LYS A 147 22.77 8.36 13.34
CA LYS A 147 22.44 9.68 13.88
C LYS A 147 20.95 9.98 13.75
N ALA A 148 20.35 9.68 12.57
CA ALA A 148 18.93 9.86 12.34
C ALA A 148 18.07 9.03 13.31
N LEU A 149 18.46 7.79 13.61
CA LEU A 149 17.79 6.95 14.61
C LEU A 149 17.92 7.55 16.01
N HIS A 150 19.12 7.97 16.39
CA HIS A 150 19.34 8.58 17.71
C HIS A 150 18.51 9.87 17.87
N SER A 151 18.53 10.76 16.87
CA SER A 151 17.73 12.00 16.87
C SER A 151 16.24 11.68 16.95
N GLY A 152 15.75 10.71 16.17
CA GLY A 152 14.35 10.29 16.23
C GLY A 152 13.93 9.76 17.60
N PHE A 153 14.76 8.96 18.26
CA PHE A 153 14.48 8.50 19.63
C PHE A 153 14.48 9.65 20.65
N VAL A 154 15.38 10.59 20.51
CA VAL A 154 15.43 11.79 21.38
C VAL A 154 14.17 12.63 21.19
N GLU A 155 13.78 12.93 19.96
CA GLU A 155 12.55 13.67 19.65
C GLU A 155 11.29 12.97 20.15
N LEU A 156 11.21 11.65 19.96
CA LEU A 156 10.09 10.85 20.48
C LEU A 156 9.99 10.98 22.01
N LYS A 157 11.12 10.87 22.71
CA LYS A 157 11.16 11.01 24.18
C LYS A 157 10.75 12.40 24.63
N VAL A 158 11.18 13.45 23.93
CA VAL A 158 10.78 14.84 24.19
C VAL A 158 9.28 14.99 23.99
N THR A 159 8.76 14.56 22.86
CA THR A 159 7.32 14.64 22.52
C THR A 159 6.45 13.92 23.56
N LEU A 160 6.85 12.70 23.96
CA LEU A 160 6.14 11.94 25.00
C LEU A 160 6.17 12.65 26.36
N THR A 161 7.31 13.27 26.69
CA THR A 161 7.45 14.02 27.96
C THR A 161 6.59 15.28 27.95
N GLU A 162 6.52 15.98 26.82
CA GLU A 162 5.66 17.17 26.68
C GLU A 162 4.16 16.80 26.66
N ALA A 163 3.77 15.73 25.98
CA ALA A 163 2.40 15.24 25.99
C ALA A 163 1.94 14.89 27.40
N ARG A 164 2.82 14.24 28.19
CA ARG A 164 2.54 13.92 29.61
C ARG A 164 2.40 15.16 30.52
N LYS A 165 3.06 16.26 30.18
CA LYS A 165 2.95 17.51 30.94
C LYS A 165 1.65 18.28 30.64
N ARG A 166 1.03 18.03 29.49
CA ARG A 166 -0.21 18.70 29.06
C ARG A 166 -1.48 17.92 29.43
N SER A 167 -1.33 16.68 29.87
CA SER A 167 -2.40 15.81 30.39
C SER A 167 -2.50 15.95 31.91
#